data_d20990886d93d9dccb439a95a1ba6ede
#
_entry.id   d20990886d93d9dccb439a95a1ba6ede
#
_cell.length_a   1.000
_cell.length_b   1.000
_cell.length_c   1.000
_cell.angle_alpha   90.00
_cell.angle_beta   90.00
_cell.angle_gamma   90.00
#
_symmetry.space_group_name_H-M   'P 1'
#
loop_
_entity.id
_entity.type
_entity.pdbx_description
1 polymer ?
#
loop_
_entity_poly.entity_id
_entity_poly.type
_entity_poly.pdbx_seq_one_letter_code
_entity_poly.pdbx_strand_id
1 'polypeptide(L)'
;MAKRGERAEERAVYIISVAAELAGVHPQTLRIYERKGLLRPARTAGNTRRYSDRDIDRLRAIQDLTQRGINLAGVKMIIELQAEVHRIRRRIDQLREELERREEDGRGDLVPLDSARLPWERG
;
A
#
# COMPACT_ATOMS: atom_id res chain seq x y z
N MET A 1 -11.25 -0.31 -20.34
CA MET A 1 -12.18 0.13 -19.28
C MET A 1 -11.66 -0.27 -17.91
N ALA A 2 -11.60 0.65 -16.97
CA ALA A 2 -11.19 0.31 -15.60
C ALA A 2 -12.22 -0.61 -14.95
N LYS A 3 -11.76 -1.56 -14.15
CA LYS A 3 -12.65 -2.42 -13.37
C LYS A 3 -13.40 -1.57 -12.35
N ARG A 4 -14.62 -1.98 -12.02
CA ARG A 4 -15.44 -1.31 -11.03
C ARG A 4 -14.70 -1.25 -9.70
N GLY A 5 -14.50 -0.07 -9.12
CA GLY A 5 -13.76 0.15 -7.89
C GLY A 5 -12.27 0.38 -8.06
N GLU A 6 -11.75 0.28 -9.28
CA GLU A 6 -10.34 0.56 -9.55
C GLU A 6 -10.09 2.07 -9.55
N ARG A 7 -9.15 2.51 -8.73
CA ARG A 7 -8.77 3.92 -8.67
C ARG A 7 -7.93 4.31 -9.88
N ALA A 8 -8.00 5.59 -10.28
CA ALA A 8 -7.24 6.10 -11.41
C ALA A 8 -5.73 5.83 -11.27
N GLU A 9 -5.17 6.03 -10.07
CA GLU A 9 -3.75 5.81 -9.80
C GLU A 9 -3.33 4.34 -9.84
N GLU A 10 -4.26 3.41 -9.83
CA GLU A 10 -3.99 1.98 -9.92
C GLU A 10 -4.02 1.46 -11.36
N ARG A 11 -4.47 2.28 -12.31
CA ARG A 11 -4.49 1.87 -13.71
C ARG A 11 -3.08 1.81 -14.26
N ALA A 12 -2.74 0.66 -14.85
CA ALA A 12 -1.42 0.42 -15.42
C ALA A 12 -1.40 0.91 -16.88
N VAL A 13 -1.01 2.17 -17.09
CA VAL A 13 -1.08 2.85 -18.39
C VAL A 13 0.28 3.13 -19.02
N TYR A 14 1.37 3.07 -18.24
CA TYR A 14 2.69 3.46 -18.72
C TYR A 14 3.52 2.27 -19.17
N ILE A 15 4.12 2.36 -20.37
CA ILE A 15 5.14 1.40 -20.79
C ILE A 15 6.44 1.67 -20.02
N ILE A 16 7.36 0.70 -20.02
CA ILE A 16 8.58 0.77 -19.20
C ILE A 16 9.43 2.02 -19.48
N SER A 17 9.57 2.43 -20.73
CA SER A 17 10.37 3.61 -21.08
C SER A 17 9.79 4.89 -20.49
N VAL A 18 8.46 5.04 -20.53
CA VAL A 18 7.78 6.20 -19.96
C VAL A 18 7.84 6.15 -18.43
N ALA A 19 7.60 4.99 -17.83
CA ALA A 19 7.68 4.82 -16.37
C ALA A 19 9.08 5.17 -15.86
N ALA A 20 10.13 4.71 -16.55
CA ALA A 20 11.51 5.00 -16.20
C ALA A 20 11.80 6.50 -16.26
N GLU A 21 11.32 7.17 -17.30
CA GLU A 21 11.47 8.61 -17.46
C GLU A 21 10.77 9.38 -16.34
N LEU A 22 9.52 9.02 -16.03
CA LEU A 22 8.76 9.65 -14.96
C LEU A 22 9.42 9.48 -13.58
N ALA A 23 10.04 8.34 -13.35
CA ALA A 23 10.73 8.06 -12.09
C ALA A 23 12.19 8.54 -12.08
N GLY A 24 12.71 9.00 -13.22
CA GLY A 24 14.09 9.48 -13.33
C GLY A 24 15.14 8.38 -13.24
N VAL A 25 14.84 7.19 -13.74
CA VAL A 25 15.75 6.04 -13.69
C VAL A 25 15.87 5.38 -15.06
N HIS A 26 16.86 4.51 -15.22
CA HIS A 26 17.03 3.73 -16.44
C HIS A 26 16.00 2.57 -16.48
N PRO A 27 15.46 2.23 -17.68
CA PRO A 27 14.52 1.08 -17.77
C PRO A 27 15.08 -0.22 -17.20
N GLN A 28 16.37 -0.46 -17.32
CA GLN A 28 17.01 -1.64 -16.75
C GLN A 28 16.86 -1.69 -15.22
N THR A 29 16.83 -0.53 -14.56
CA THR A 29 16.61 -0.44 -13.11
C THR A 29 15.24 -1.01 -12.75
N LEU A 30 14.21 -0.72 -13.55
CA LEU A 30 12.86 -1.26 -13.32
C LEU A 30 12.85 -2.78 -13.46
N ARG A 31 13.57 -3.34 -14.43
CA ARG A 31 13.69 -4.78 -14.61
C ARG A 31 14.39 -5.45 -13.43
N ILE A 32 15.44 -4.79 -12.90
CA ILE A 32 16.15 -5.26 -11.71
C ILE A 32 15.22 -5.27 -10.50
N TYR A 33 14.46 -4.21 -10.28
CA TYR A 33 13.53 -4.11 -9.16
C TYR A 33 12.42 -5.15 -9.25
N GLU A 34 11.92 -5.44 -10.45
CA GLU A 34 10.94 -6.50 -10.65
C GLU A 34 11.53 -7.87 -10.26
N ARG A 35 12.76 -8.17 -10.72
CA ARG A 35 13.45 -9.41 -10.36
C ARG A 35 13.70 -9.55 -8.87
N LYS A 36 13.92 -8.43 -8.18
CA LYS A 36 14.14 -8.42 -6.72
C LYS A 36 12.84 -8.44 -5.93
N GLY A 37 11.70 -8.44 -6.60
CA GLY A 37 10.39 -8.45 -5.94
C GLY A 37 9.94 -7.11 -5.37
N LEU A 38 10.58 -6.01 -5.82
CA LEU A 38 10.22 -4.65 -5.38
C LEU A 38 9.07 -4.07 -6.18
N LEU A 39 8.87 -4.54 -7.40
CA LEU A 39 7.82 -4.09 -8.30
C LEU A 39 7.11 -5.29 -8.90
N ARG A 40 5.81 -5.15 -9.14
CA ARG A 40 4.98 -6.14 -9.83
C ARG A 40 4.13 -5.43 -10.87
N PRO A 41 4.71 -5.04 -12.03
CA PRO A 41 3.94 -4.37 -13.05
C PRO A 41 2.86 -5.29 -13.61
N ALA A 42 1.74 -4.72 -14.01
CA ALA A 42 0.72 -5.45 -14.75
C ALA A 42 1.29 -5.81 -16.14
N ARG A 43 0.69 -6.80 -16.78
CA ARG A 43 1.08 -7.20 -18.12
C ARG A 43 -0.12 -7.21 -19.04
N THR A 44 0.08 -6.77 -20.28
CA THR A 44 -0.95 -6.82 -21.31
C THR A 44 -1.12 -8.27 -21.79
N ALA A 45 -2.13 -8.50 -22.63
CA ALA A 45 -2.35 -9.79 -23.29
C ALA A 45 -1.11 -10.24 -24.08
N GLY A 46 -0.33 -9.29 -24.62
CA GLY A 46 0.93 -9.56 -25.32
C GLY A 46 2.13 -9.70 -24.38
N ASN A 47 1.90 -9.82 -23.08
CA ASN A 47 2.94 -9.98 -22.07
C ASN A 47 3.90 -8.79 -21.96
N THR A 48 3.42 -7.59 -22.28
CA THR A 48 4.17 -6.35 -22.14
C THR A 48 3.89 -5.70 -20.79
N ARG A 49 4.94 -5.23 -20.11
CA ARG A 49 4.82 -4.55 -18.82
C ARG A 49 4.05 -3.24 -18.93
N ARG A 50 3.18 -3.00 -17.95
CA ARG A 50 2.47 -1.72 -17.79
C ARG A 50 2.56 -1.28 -16.34
N TYR A 51 2.86 -0.01 -16.16
CA TYR A 51 3.05 0.60 -14.83
C TYR A 51 1.94 1.59 -14.55
N SER A 52 1.51 1.63 -13.29
CA SER A 52 0.51 2.56 -12.79
C SER A 52 1.17 3.78 -12.15
N ASP A 53 0.39 4.81 -11.86
CA ASP A 53 0.88 5.95 -11.07
C ASP A 53 1.36 5.50 -9.68
N ARG A 54 0.69 4.52 -9.09
CA ARG A 54 1.12 3.92 -7.82
C ARG A 54 2.49 3.25 -7.95
N ASP A 55 2.76 2.58 -9.07
CA ASP A 55 4.08 2.00 -9.34
C ASP A 55 5.15 3.08 -9.46
N ILE A 56 4.83 4.22 -10.08
CA ILE A 56 5.75 5.35 -10.18
C ILE A 56 6.07 5.90 -8.79
N ASP A 57 5.07 6.07 -7.93
CA ASP A 57 5.26 6.53 -6.56
C ASP A 57 6.14 5.55 -5.77
N ARG A 58 5.93 4.25 -5.96
CA ARG A 58 6.78 3.21 -5.35
C ARG A 58 8.21 3.30 -5.83
N LEU A 59 8.42 3.52 -7.13
CA LEU A 59 9.75 3.71 -7.71
C LEU A 59 10.46 4.90 -7.07
N ARG A 60 9.77 6.01 -6.89
CA ARG A 60 10.33 7.20 -6.25
C ARG A 60 10.70 6.93 -4.80
N ALA A 61 9.87 6.20 -4.08
CA ALA A 61 10.16 5.79 -2.70
C ALA A 61 11.40 4.91 -2.63
N ILE A 62 11.53 3.94 -3.53
CA ILE A 62 12.72 3.07 -3.62
C ILE A 62 13.97 3.90 -3.87
N GLN A 63 13.90 4.85 -4.81
CA GLN A 63 15.02 5.73 -5.12
C GLN A 63 15.43 6.57 -3.91
N ASP A 64 14.48 7.13 -3.19
CA ASP A 64 14.75 7.91 -1.99
C ASP A 64 15.49 7.07 -0.94
N LEU A 65 15.04 5.85 -0.69
CA LEU A 65 15.67 4.96 0.27
C LEU A 65 17.07 4.53 -0.17
N THR A 66 17.27 4.22 -1.45
CA THR A 66 18.59 3.84 -1.96
C THR A 66 19.58 5.01 -1.91
N GLN A 67 19.12 6.22 -2.18
CA GLN A 67 19.95 7.43 -2.05
C GLN A 67 20.35 7.71 -0.61
N ARG A 68 19.56 7.26 0.36
CA ARG A 68 19.90 7.35 1.79
C ARG A 68 20.88 6.26 2.23
N GLY A 69 21.34 5.43 1.31
CA GLY A 69 22.32 4.40 1.59
C GLY A 69 21.74 3.05 2.01
N ILE A 70 20.45 2.86 1.88
CA ILE A 70 19.79 1.59 2.21
C ILE A 70 19.94 0.65 1.00
N ASN A 71 20.43 -0.56 1.22
CA ASN A 71 20.54 -1.54 0.13
C ASN A 71 19.17 -2.10 -0.27
N LEU A 72 19.11 -2.77 -1.39
CA LEU A 72 17.82 -3.24 -1.94
C LEU A 72 17.11 -4.24 -1.03
N ALA A 73 17.84 -5.08 -0.30
CA ALA A 73 17.24 -6.00 0.67
C ALA A 73 16.55 -5.23 1.80
N GLY A 74 17.20 -4.19 2.32
CA GLY A 74 16.60 -3.31 3.32
C GLY A 74 15.41 -2.53 2.80
N VAL A 75 15.50 -2.02 1.58
CA VAL A 75 14.39 -1.32 0.92
C VAL A 75 13.18 -2.24 0.81
N LYS A 76 13.39 -3.49 0.40
CA LYS A 76 12.32 -4.47 0.30
C LYS A 76 11.64 -4.70 1.64
N MET A 77 12.42 -4.86 2.71
CA MET A 77 11.88 -5.01 4.07
C MET A 77 11.07 -3.80 4.51
N ILE A 78 11.55 -2.60 4.23
CA ILE A 78 10.84 -1.37 4.57
C ILE A 78 9.50 -1.29 3.84
N ILE A 79 9.50 -1.59 2.54
CA ILE A 79 8.27 -1.56 1.73
C ILE A 79 7.26 -2.60 2.25
N GLU A 80 7.70 -3.80 2.58
CA GLU A 80 6.85 -4.85 3.15
C GLU A 80 6.26 -4.42 4.50
N LEU A 81 7.07 -3.80 5.36
CA LEU A 81 6.61 -3.29 6.65
C LEU A 81 5.61 -2.14 6.49
N GLN A 82 5.84 -1.24 5.54
CA GLN A 82 4.91 -0.15 5.25
C GLN A 82 3.57 -0.69 4.76
N ALA A 83 3.58 -1.73 3.92
CA ALA A 83 2.37 -2.39 3.46
C ALA A 83 1.62 -3.04 4.63
N GLU A 84 2.34 -3.66 5.56
CA GLU A 84 1.75 -4.26 6.77
C GLU A 84 1.11 -3.19 7.66
N VAL A 85 1.82 -2.09 7.91
CA VAL A 85 1.28 -0.95 8.68
C VAL A 85 0.00 -0.44 8.02
N HIS A 86 -0.01 -0.31 6.70
CA HIS A 86 -1.18 0.16 5.96
C HIS A 86 -2.38 -0.79 6.14
N ARG A 87 -2.16 -2.10 6.04
CA ARG A 87 -3.20 -3.11 6.27
C ARG A 87 -3.78 -3.02 7.68
N ILE A 88 -2.90 -2.87 8.68
CA ILE A 88 -3.31 -2.76 10.09
C ILE A 88 -4.14 -1.51 10.30
N ARG A 89 -3.72 -0.37 9.76
CA ARG A 89 -4.47 0.89 9.87
C ARG A 89 -5.86 0.77 9.25
N ARG A 90 -5.96 0.16 8.07
CA ARG A 90 -7.26 -0.07 7.43
C ARG A 90 -8.15 -0.98 8.28
N ARG A 91 -7.57 -2.01 8.90
CA ARG A 91 -8.33 -2.90 9.79
C ARG A 91 -8.83 -2.16 11.03
N ILE A 92 -8.02 -1.28 11.58
CA ILE A 92 -8.42 -0.42 12.71
C ILE A 92 -9.61 0.46 12.32
N ASP A 93 -9.53 1.10 11.14
CA ASP A 93 -10.62 1.95 10.65
C ASP A 93 -11.92 1.16 10.46
N GLN A 94 -11.83 -0.04 9.91
CA GLN A 94 -12.98 -0.93 9.73
C GLN A 94 -13.60 -1.31 11.08
N LEU A 95 -12.78 -1.65 12.06
CA LEU A 95 -13.25 -2.00 13.40
C LEU A 95 -13.91 -0.82 14.11
N ARG A 96 -13.37 0.38 13.93
CA ARG A 96 -13.98 1.61 14.47
C ARG A 96 -15.35 1.86 13.85
N GLU A 97 -15.47 1.70 12.54
CA GLU A 97 -16.76 1.85 11.86
C GLU A 97 -17.79 0.82 12.33
N GLU A 98 -17.37 -0.44 12.50
CA GLU A 98 -18.24 -1.49 13.03
C GLU A 98 -18.70 -1.14 14.45
N LEU A 99 -17.79 -0.66 15.28
CA LEU A 99 -18.10 -0.27 16.65
C LEU A 99 -19.09 0.89 16.68
N GLU A 100 -18.90 1.90 15.86
CA GLU A 100 -19.83 3.03 15.74
C GLU A 100 -21.22 2.55 15.32
N ARG A 101 -21.32 1.65 14.34
CA ARG A 101 -22.59 1.08 13.91
C ARG A 101 -23.30 0.33 15.03
N ARG A 102 -22.55 -0.47 15.82
CA ARG A 102 -23.10 -1.21 16.95
C ARG A 102 -23.58 -0.26 18.04
N GLU A 103 -22.86 0.83 18.28
CA GLU A 103 -23.28 1.85 19.24
C GLU A 103 -24.58 2.51 18.81
N GLU A 104 -24.74 2.83 17.52
CA GLU A 104 -25.98 3.38 16.98
C GLU A 104 -27.15 2.41 17.09
N ASP A 105 -26.90 1.13 16.75
CA ASP A 105 -27.95 0.09 16.78
C ASP A 105 -28.34 -0.31 18.20
N GLY A 106 -27.37 -0.27 19.12
CA GLY A 106 -27.58 -0.69 20.51
C GLY A 106 -27.70 0.44 21.52
N ARG A 107 -28.14 1.61 21.08
CA ARG A 107 -28.16 2.81 21.91
C ARG A 107 -28.88 2.69 23.23
N GLY A 108 -29.92 1.84 23.32
CA GLY A 108 -30.67 1.58 24.57
C GLY A 108 -30.00 0.58 25.51
N ASP A 109 -29.04 -0.18 25.00
CA ASP A 109 -28.41 -1.29 25.72
C ASP A 109 -26.94 -1.05 26.02
N LEU A 110 -26.41 0.12 25.68
CA LEU A 110 -25.00 0.43 25.84
C LEU A 110 -24.60 0.59 27.30
N VAL A 111 -23.56 -0.14 27.69
CA VAL A 111 -22.90 0.04 28.98
C VAL A 111 -21.94 1.22 28.87
N PRO A 112 -21.96 2.18 29.83
CA PRO A 112 -21.00 3.30 29.80
C PRO A 112 -19.55 2.82 29.72
N LEU A 113 -18.71 3.52 28.93
CA LEU A 113 -17.30 3.18 28.75
C LEU A 113 -16.51 3.14 30.06
N ASP A 114 -16.87 4.00 31.01
CA ASP A 114 -16.22 4.05 32.31
C ASP A 114 -16.46 2.82 33.16
N SER A 115 -17.51 2.03 32.89
CA SER A 115 -17.77 0.77 33.55
C SER A 115 -17.21 -0.44 32.82
N ALA A 116 -16.75 -0.26 31.57
CA ALA A 116 -16.14 -1.30 30.75
C ALA A 116 -14.62 -1.23 30.84
N ARG A 117 -14.05 -1.62 31.97
CA ARG A 117 -12.60 -1.60 32.16
C ARG A 117 -11.92 -2.68 31.33
N LEU A 118 -10.81 -2.29 30.70
CA LEU A 118 -9.96 -3.25 30.02
C LEU A 118 -9.24 -4.14 31.04
N PRO A 119 -8.95 -5.41 30.70
CA PRO A 119 -8.34 -6.34 31.66
C PRO A 119 -7.06 -5.84 32.33
N TRP A 120 -6.24 -5.08 31.62
CA TRP A 120 -4.99 -4.54 32.15
C TRP A 120 -5.18 -3.31 33.05
N GLU A 121 -6.35 -2.71 33.09
CA GLU A 121 -6.67 -1.57 33.94
C GLU A 121 -7.14 -1.99 35.33
N ARG A 122 -7.39 -3.27 35.51
CA ARG A 122 -7.76 -3.81 36.81
C ARG A 122 -6.48 -4.04 37.63
N GLY A 123 -6.22 -3.12 38.50
CA GLY A 123 -5.09 -3.21 39.43
C GLY A 123 -5.23 -4.31 40.45
#